data_d5bc4196ff055e48fe27b5226229b9f0
#
_entry.id   d5bc4196ff055e48fe27b5226229b9f0
#
_cell.length_a   1.000
_cell.length_b   1.000
_cell.length_c   1.000
_cell.angle_alpha   90.00
_cell.angle_beta   90.00
_cell.angle_gamma   90.00
#
_symmetry.space_group_name_H-M   'P 1'
#
loop_
_entity.id
_entity.type
_entity.pdbx_description
1 polymer ?
#
loop_
_entity_poly.entity_id
_entity_poly.type
_entity_poly.pdbx_seq_one_letter_code
_entity_poly.pdbx_strand_id
1 'polypeptide(L)'
;MNDILRQHSASLLSKKPAVLAAFDVDFERKFDAFVAFARANRGVVVLLQLGYEHETPELASHLGVVVKRFVDAVPCSRVIAMGNSEKECSALEAVGVETRLIHQNCFLDERRYRPMGRSRPFDAAYIARLTPCKRHELIPPKLASKLLLMGCATKIYDSERAYADMVYTRYAAARIVPTFSGARISEYLARAKCGLVLSAREGASFCSSEYFLCGLPVVDTPALGGRSVLYPEEFVQSVDSTPESVGLGVEHWVRTRPNPWLVRAAWLEKARPHREAFAALMHELTGRNCSRPPHKLALRTPHPDIFHSFAIQSYLAVKAIITK
;
A
#
# COMPACT_ATOMS: atom_id res chain seq x y z
N MET A 1 3.22 23.20 19.18
CA MET A 1 2.86 22.42 17.97
C MET A 1 3.14 20.98 18.28
N ASN A 2 2.10 20.16 18.24
CA ASN A 2 2.07 18.82 18.83
C ASN A 2 3.07 17.84 18.22
N ASP A 3 3.59 16.93 19.05
CA ASP A 3 4.59 15.93 18.68
C ASP A 3 4.20 15.03 17.52
N ILE A 4 2.91 14.68 17.37
CA ILE A 4 2.43 13.88 16.24
C ILE A 4 2.63 14.54 14.87
N LEU A 5 2.53 15.88 14.80
CA LEU A 5 2.77 16.61 13.56
C LEU A 5 4.26 16.84 13.31
N ARG A 6 5.06 17.05 14.38
CA ARG A 6 6.53 17.20 14.30
C ARG A 6 7.22 15.90 13.91
N GLN A 7 6.77 14.76 14.47
CA GLN A 7 7.32 13.43 14.18
C GLN A 7 6.77 12.81 12.91
N HIS A 8 6.02 13.57 12.11
CA HIS A 8 5.41 13.11 10.88
C HIS A 8 4.48 11.88 11.00
N SER A 9 3.94 11.56 12.18
CA SER A 9 3.00 10.45 12.40
C SER A 9 1.57 10.77 11.94
N ALA A 10 1.24 12.06 11.75
CA ALA A 10 -0.04 12.50 11.17
C ALA A 10 0.14 13.70 10.24
N SER A 11 -0.80 13.87 9.32
CA SER A 11 -0.98 15.06 8.48
C SER A 11 -2.19 15.85 8.93
N LEU A 12 -2.04 17.15 9.18
CA LEU A 12 -3.16 18.05 9.41
C LEU A 12 -3.76 18.46 8.06
N LEU A 13 -4.98 18.01 7.77
CA LEU A 13 -5.72 18.30 6.54
C LEU A 13 -6.57 19.57 6.68
N SER A 14 -7.15 19.78 7.86
CA SER A 14 -7.91 20.99 8.21
C SER A 14 -7.61 21.40 9.64
N LYS A 15 -7.67 22.72 9.90
CA LYS A 15 -7.49 23.28 11.24
C LYS A 15 -8.83 23.49 11.97
N LYS A 16 -9.91 23.75 11.24
CA LYS A 16 -11.25 24.05 11.79
C LYS A 16 -12.32 23.48 10.85
N PRO A 17 -12.99 22.39 11.25
CA PRO A 17 -12.61 21.50 12.35
C PRO A 17 -11.23 20.88 12.10
N ALA A 18 -10.59 20.41 13.17
CA ALA A 18 -9.30 19.73 13.04
C ALA A 18 -9.49 18.33 12.42
N VAL A 19 -8.94 18.12 11.22
CA VAL A 19 -8.95 16.82 10.54
C VAL A 19 -7.52 16.37 10.37
N LEU A 20 -7.21 15.21 10.95
CA LEU A 20 -5.90 14.55 10.84
C LEU A 20 -6.02 13.35 9.90
N ALA A 21 -4.95 13.05 9.16
CA ALA A 21 -4.79 11.75 8.51
C ALA A 21 -3.54 11.06 9.06
N ALA A 22 -3.64 9.78 9.37
CA ALA A 22 -2.56 8.96 9.90
C ALA A 22 -2.69 7.52 9.41
N PHE A 23 -1.61 6.75 9.47
CA PHE A 23 -1.73 5.30 9.38
C PHE A 23 -2.23 4.72 10.71
N ASP A 24 -3.03 3.67 10.63
CA ASP A 24 -3.53 2.90 11.78
C ASP A 24 -2.41 2.50 12.75
N VAL A 25 -1.29 1.99 12.22
CA VAL A 25 -0.07 1.64 12.97
C VAL A 25 0.54 2.83 13.70
N ASP A 26 0.59 4.01 13.08
CA ASP A 26 1.09 5.22 13.74
C ASP A 26 0.10 5.74 14.78
N PHE A 27 -1.19 5.63 14.51
CA PHE A 27 -2.26 5.99 15.43
C PHE A 27 -2.18 5.16 16.71
N GLU A 28 -2.03 3.85 16.60
CA GLU A 28 -1.88 2.97 17.75
C GLU A 28 -0.59 3.22 18.50
N ARG A 29 0.55 3.25 17.81
CA ARG A 29 1.87 3.46 18.43
C ARG A 29 2.01 4.78 19.15
N LYS A 30 1.34 5.83 18.66
CA LYS A 30 1.37 7.19 19.22
C LYS A 30 0.06 7.56 19.90
N PHE A 31 -0.67 6.56 20.40
CA PHE A 31 -2.02 6.70 20.96
C PHE A 31 -2.14 7.87 21.92
N ASP A 32 -1.26 7.97 22.93
CA ASP A 32 -1.32 9.03 23.94
C ASP A 32 -1.11 10.43 23.35
N ALA A 33 -0.28 10.54 22.32
CA ALA A 33 -0.06 11.80 21.62
C ALA A 33 -1.29 12.22 20.78
N PHE A 34 -2.01 11.25 20.19
CA PHE A 34 -3.29 11.50 19.53
C PHE A 34 -4.37 11.93 20.53
N VAL A 35 -4.46 11.28 21.69
CA VAL A 35 -5.37 11.67 22.79
C VAL A 35 -5.06 13.08 23.27
N ALA A 36 -3.79 13.41 23.51
CA ALA A 36 -3.40 14.76 23.92
C ALA A 36 -3.75 15.82 22.87
N PHE A 37 -3.56 15.52 21.58
CA PHE A 37 -3.98 16.41 20.49
C PHE A 37 -5.49 16.60 20.48
N ALA A 38 -6.25 15.54 20.60
CA ALA A 38 -7.72 15.59 20.54
C ALA A 38 -8.31 16.35 21.74
N ARG A 39 -7.73 16.21 22.93
CA ARG A 39 -8.12 17.01 24.11
C ARG A 39 -7.88 18.51 23.93
N ALA A 40 -6.81 18.87 23.23
CA ALA A 40 -6.50 20.27 22.92
C ALA A 40 -7.30 20.82 21.72
N ASN A 41 -7.96 19.96 20.92
CA ASN A 41 -8.69 20.34 19.71
C ASN A 41 -10.06 19.64 19.69
N ARG A 42 -11.03 20.16 20.44
CA ARG A 42 -12.35 19.57 20.56
C ARG A 42 -12.98 19.28 19.18
N GLY A 43 -13.57 18.10 19.02
CA GLY A 43 -14.23 17.68 17.78
C GLY A 43 -13.26 17.28 16.67
N VAL A 44 -12.05 16.82 17.04
CA VAL A 44 -11.08 16.31 16.04
C VAL A 44 -11.64 15.09 15.32
N VAL A 45 -11.37 15.03 14.02
CA VAL A 45 -11.60 13.85 13.19
C VAL A 45 -10.27 13.26 12.79
N VAL A 46 -10.10 11.95 12.98
CA VAL A 46 -8.93 11.19 12.53
C VAL A 46 -9.33 10.30 11.37
N LEU A 47 -8.72 10.51 10.20
CA LEU A 47 -8.85 9.65 9.04
C LEU A 47 -7.71 8.63 9.07
N LEU A 48 -8.03 7.35 9.18
CA LEU A 48 -7.04 6.28 9.22
C LEU A 48 -6.81 5.72 7.81
N GLN A 49 -5.56 5.73 7.36
CA GLN A 49 -5.07 4.91 6.26
C GLN A 49 -4.67 3.55 6.83
N LEU A 50 -5.06 2.48 6.17
CA LEU A 50 -4.83 1.12 6.67
C LEU A 50 -3.50 0.59 6.14
N GLY A 51 -2.54 0.39 7.03
CA GLY A 51 -1.19 -0.10 6.71
C GLY A 51 -1.16 -1.59 6.37
N TYR A 52 -2.17 -2.35 6.84
CA TYR A 52 -2.38 -3.78 6.59
C TYR A 52 -3.80 -4.01 6.06
N GLU A 53 -4.09 -5.24 5.63
CA GLU A 53 -5.46 -5.65 5.38
C GLU A 53 -6.21 -5.94 6.69
N HIS A 54 -7.44 -5.47 6.80
CA HIS A 54 -8.33 -5.70 7.96
C HIS A 54 -9.56 -6.52 7.58
N GLU A 55 -9.43 -7.39 6.58
CA GLU A 55 -10.51 -8.26 6.12
C GLU A 55 -10.74 -9.48 7.03
N THR A 56 -9.81 -9.77 7.95
CA THR A 56 -9.98 -10.85 8.90
C THR A 56 -10.59 -10.34 10.19
N PRO A 57 -11.48 -11.15 10.85
CA PRO A 57 -12.13 -10.75 12.11
C PRO A 57 -11.16 -10.32 13.20
N GLU A 58 -10.01 -10.97 13.30
CA GLU A 58 -9.00 -10.70 14.31
C GLU A 58 -8.38 -9.30 14.14
N LEU A 59 -7.99 -8.95 12.89
CA LEU A 59 -7.38 -7.65 12.60
C LEU A 59 -8.41 -6.52 12.69
N ALA A 60 -9.64 -6.75 12.20
CA ALA A 60 -10.73 -5.80 12.35
C ALA A 60 -11.05 -5.55 13.84
N SER A 61 -11.17 -6.61 14.65
CA SER A 61 -11.45 -6.51 16.09
C SER A 61 -10.34 -5.77 16.82
N HIS A 62 -9.07 -6.02 16.48
CA HIS A 62 -7.94 -5.29 17.07
C HIS A 62 -8.07 -3.78 16.85
N LEU A 63 -8.27 -3.36 15.60
CA LEU A 63 -8.46 -1.94 15.28
C LEU A 63 -9.71 -1.37 15.94
N GLY A 64 -10.81 -2.13 16.01
CA GLY A 64 -12.02 -1.74 16.72
C GLY A 64 -11.78 -1.42 18.19
N VAL A 65 -10.99 -2.24 18.88
CA VAL A 65 -10.61 -1.98 20.29
C VAL A 65 -9.80 -0.69 20.42
N VAL A 66 -8.83 -0.45 19.53
CA VAL A 66 -8.00 0.77 19.56
C VAL A 66 -8.85 2.01 19.30
N VAL A 67 -9.73 1.97 18.30
CA VAL A 67 -10.64 3.08 17.96
C VAL A 67 -11.62 3.35 19.12
N LYS A 68 -12.26 2.32 19.67
CA LYS A 68 -13.16 2.48 20.82
C LYS A 68 -12.46 3.12 22.00
N ARG A 69 -11.26 2.63 22.36
CA ARG A 69 -10.46 3.20 23.46
C ARG A 69 -10.15 4.68 23.23
N PHE A 70 -9.90 5.10 21.99
CA PHE A 70 -9.64 6.49 21.66
C PHE A 70 -10.90 7.35 21.82
N VAL A 71 -12.04 6.90 21.30
CA VAL A 71 -13.33 7.62 21.41
C VAL A 71 -13.77 7.72 22.88
N ASP A 72 -13.60 6.66 23.67
CA ASP A 72 -13.88 6.68 25.12
C ASP A 72 -12.99 7.71 25.86
N ALA A 73 -11.71 7.84 25.48
CA ALA A 73 -10.78 8.80 26.08
C ALA A 73 -11.05 10.27 25.65
N VAL A 74 -11.71 10.46 24.49
CA VAL A 74 -12.00 11.80 23.90
C VAL A 74 -13.38 11.78 23.20
N PRO A 75 -14.49 11.81 23.98
CA PRO A 75 -15.85 11.53 23.47
C PRO A 75 -16.37 12.43 22.33
N CYS A 76 -15.79 13.62 22.13
CA CYS A 76 -16.19 14.51 21.02
C CYS A 76 -15.41 14.26 19.72
N SER A 77 -14.59 13.21 19.67
CA SER A 77 -13.77 12.87 18.50
C SER A 77 -14.47 11.84 17.62
N ARG A 78 -14.09 11.84 16.31
CA ARG A 78 -14.47 10.79 15.35
C ARG A 78 -13.20 10.14 14.79
N VAL A 79 -13.30 8.85 14.53
CA VAL A 79 -12.27 8.10 13.80
C VAL A 79 -12.96 7.45 12.61
N ILE A 80 -12.46 7.71 11.42
CA ILE A 80 -13.00 7.17 10.17
C ILE A 80 -11.89 6.41 9.47
N ALA A 81 -12.06 5.11 9.26
CA ALA A 81 -11.12 4.29 8.50
C ALA A 81 -11.39 4.42 6.99
N MET A 82 -10.36 4.69 6.22
CA MET A 82 -10.42 4.69 4.76
C MET A 82 -10.08 3.28 4.27
N GLY A 83 -11.12 2.47 4.01
CA GLY A 83 -10.96 1.08 3.59
C GLY A 83 -10.52 0.96 2.14
N ASN A 84 -9.70 -0.06 1.87
CA ASN A 84 -9.18 -0.35 0.53
C ASN A 84 -10.09 -1.30 -0.27
N SER A 85 -11.05 -1.96 0.39
CA SER A 85 -12.07 -2.79 -0.24
C SER A 85 -13.40 -2.70 0.52
N GLU A 86 -14.51 -3.06 -0.14
CA GLU A 86 -15.83 -3.18 0.50
C GLU A 86 -15.80 -4.21 1.63
N LYS A 87 -15.11 -5.32 1.43
CA LYS A 87 -14.95 -6.37 2.42
C LYS A 87 -14.23 -5.87 3.68
N GLU A 88 -13.19 -5.06 3.51
CA GLU A 88 -12.47 -4.42 4.61
C GLU A 88 -13.36 -3.43 5.36
N CYS A 89 -14.12 -2.59 4.63
CA CYS A 89 -15.11 -1.70 5.23
C CYS A 89 -16.13 -2.47 6.06
N SER A 90 -16.75 -3.52 5.50
CA SER A 90 -17.75 -4.33 6.17
C SER A 90 -17.20 -5.01 7.43
N ALA A 91 -15.96 -5.53 7.38
CA ALA A 91 -15.34 -6.16 8.55
C ALA A 91 -15.09 -5.15 9.68
N LEU A 92 -14.69 -3.92 9.35
CA LEU A 92 -14.46 -2.85 10.33
C LEU A 92 -15.78 -2.30 10.89
N GLU A 93 -16.81 -2.15 10.07
CA GLU A 93 -18.15 -1.72 10.50
C GLU A 93 -18.78 -2.73 11.46
N ALA A 94 -18.59 -4.02 11.24
CA ALA A 94 -19.05 -5.08 12.12
C ALA A 94 -18.48 -5.00 13.55
N VAL A 95 -17.33 -4.31 13.72
CA VAL A 95 -16.70 -4.07 15.03
C VAL A 95 -16.86 -2.61 15.51
N GLY A 96 -17.76 -1.85 14.90
CA GLY A 96 -18.13 -0.50 15.31
C GLY A 96 -17.18 0.62 14.85
N VAL A 97 -16.31 0.38 13.87
CA VAL A 97 -15.47 1.41 13.28
C VAL A 97 -16.20 2.06 12.10
N GLU A 98 -16.33 3.38 12.11
CA GLU A 98 -16.87 4.12 10.98
C GLU A 98 -15.91 4.02 9.78
N THR A 99 -16.44 3.71 8.59
CA THR A 99 -15.62 3.53 7.39
C THR A 99 -16.05 4.40 6.22
N ARG A 100 -15.14 4.58 5.27
CA ARG A 100 -15.41 5.09 3.91
C ARG A 100 -14.56 4.29 2.95
N LEU A 101 -15.16 3.84 1.85
CA LEU A 101 -14.43 3.17 0.77
C LEU A 101 -13.57 4.18 0.00
N ILE A 102 -12.34 4.36 0.44
CA ILE A 102 -11.35 5.28 -0.14
C ILE A 102 -10.01 4.56 -0.18
N HIS A 103 -9.73 3.93 -1.31
CA HIS A 103 -8.49 3.18 -1.48
C HIS A 103 -7.27 4.13 -1.44
N GLN A 104 -6.34 3.89 -0.52
CA GLN A 104 -5.23 4.82 -0.23
C GLN A 104 -4.31 5.10 -1.42
N ASN A 105 -4.19 4.19 -2.39
CA ASN A 105 -3.37 4.41 -3.57
C ASN A 105 -3.93 5.50 -4.50
N CYS A 106 -5.21 5.89 -4.35
CA CYS A 106 -5.79 6.99 -5.14
C CYS A 106 -5.07 8.34 -4.92
N PHE A 107 -4.32 8.46 -3.82
CA PHE A 107 -3.53 9.66 -3.49
C PHE A 107 -2.17 9.73 -4.20
N LEU A 108 -1.75 8.69 -4.94
CA LEU A 108 -0.48 8.75 -5.68
C LEU A 108 -0.48 9.92 -6.68
N ASP A 109 0.65 10.64 -6.71
CA ASP A 109 0.83 11.79 -7.61
C ASP A 109 1.14 11.31 -9.03
N GLU A 110 0.14 11.34 -9.90
CA GLU A 110 0.25 10.94 -11.30
C GLU A 110 1.25 11.79 -12.10
N ARG A 111 1.64 12.98 -11.64
CA ARG A 111 2.68 13.78 -12.30
C ARG A 111 4.07 13.24 -12.03
N ARG A 112 4.24 12.57 -10.88
CA ARG A 112 5.49 11.93 -10.48
C ARG A 112 5.68 10.57 -11.16
N TYR A 113 4.59 9.78 -11.28
CA TYR A 113 4.56 8.47 -11.89
C TYR A 113 3.95 8.57 -13.28
N ARG A 114 4.77 8.37 -14.32
CA ARG A 114 4.31 8.52 -15.71
C ARG A 114 5.09 7.64 -16.68
N PRO A 115 4.49 7.24 -17.80
CA PRO A 115 5.22 6.59 -18.88
C PRO A 115 6.37 7.47 -19.38
N MET A 116 7.49 6.84 -19.70
CA MET A 116 8.65 7.50 -20.30
C MET A 116 9.10 6.70 -21.51
N GLY A 117 9.48 7.40 -22.60
CA GLY A 117 9.98 6.82 -23.84
C GLY A 117 11.40 6.26 -23.68
N ARG A 118 11.54 5.11 -23.02
CA ARG A 118 12.83 4.43 -22.80
C ARG A 118 12.85 3.05 -23.43
N SER A 119 14.04 2.57 -23.79
CA SER A 119 14.26 1.16 -24.13
C SER A 119 13.91 0.28 -22.96
N ARG A 120 13.20 -0.85 -23.20
CA ARG A 120 12.71 -1.79 -22.19
C ARG A 120 13.48 -3.12 -22.23
N PRO A 121 14.74 -3.15 -21.74
CA PRO A 121 15.56 -4.36 -21.75
C PRO A 121 15.10 -5.42 -20.75
N PHE A 122 14.34 -5.02 -19.70
CA PHE A 122 13.85 -5.93 -18.68
C PHE A 122 12.46 -6.43 -19.05
N ASP A 123 12.24 -7.73 -18.91
CA ASP A 123 10.93 -8.34 -19.17
C ASP A 123 9.98 -8.05 -18.00
N ALA A 124 10.49 -8.05 -16.76
CA ALA A 124 9.70 -7.74 -15.59
C ALA A 124 10.44 -6.82 -14.60
N ALA A 125 9.67 -6.04 -13.83
CA ALA A 125 10.13 -5.32 -12.65
C ALA A 125 9.39 -5.84 -11.41
N TYR A 126 10.10 -5.99 -10.29
CA TYR A 126 9.51 -6.30 -9.00
C TYR A 126 9.98 -5.34 -7.93
N ILE A 127 9.06 -4.51 -7.43
CA ILE A 127 9.30 -3.60 -6.30
C ILE A 127 8.82 -4.30 -5.04
N ALA A 128 9.73 -4.81 -4.24
CA ALA A 128 9.38 -5.54 -3.02
C ALA A 128 10.52 -5.52 -2.01
N ARG A 129 10.16 -5.51 -0.72
CA ARG A 129 11.11 -5.81 0.35
C ARG A 129 11.48 -7.29 0.31
N LEU A 130 12.67 -7.63 0.81
CA LEU A 130 13.15 -9.00 0.90
C LEU A 130 12.54 -9.70 2.12
N THR A 131 11.25 -9.99 2.04
CA THR A 131 10.49 -10.69 3.09
C THR A 131 9.71 -11.86 2.49
N PRO A 132 9.50 -12.97 3.23
CA PRO A 132 8.81 -14.15 2.71
C PRO A 132 7.41 -13.86 2.16
N CYS A 133 6.65 -12.92 2.76
CA CYS A 133 5.31 -12.57 2.28
C CYS A 133 5.30 -11.99 0.86
N LYS A 134 6.44 -11.53 0.34
CA LYS A 134 6.60 -11.01 -1.02
C LYS A 134 6.85 -12.11 -2.05
N ARG A 135 7.11 -13.35 -1.64
CA ARG A 135 7.16 -14.56 -2.47
C ARG A 135 8.04 -14.42 -3.72
N HIS A 136 9.28 -13.91 -3.55
CA HIS A 136 10.23 -13.81 -4.67
C HIS A 136 10.49 -15.14 -5.35
N GLU A 137 10.35 -16.26 -4.62
CA GLU A 137 10.51 -17.63 -5.12
C GLU A 137 9.56 -17.97 -6.26
N LEU A 138 8.45 -17.24 -6.43
CA LEU A 138 7.52 -17.40 -7.56
C LEU A 138 8.05 -16.81 -8.87
N ILE A 139 9.16 -16.06 -8.84
CA ILE A 139 9.77 -15.55 -10.07
C ILE A 139 10.59 -16.69 -10.71
N PRO A 140 10.33 -17.07 -11.97
CA PRO A 140 11.12 -18.12 -12.63
C PRO A 140 12.60 -17.75 -12.71
N PRO A 141 13.55 -18.61 -12.34
CA PRO A 141 14.99 -18.32 -12.43
C PRO A 141 15.44 -17.92 -13.84
N LYS A 142 14.79 -18.45 -14.89
CA LYS A 142 15.08 -18.10 -16.29
C LYS A 142 14.90 -16.60 -16.61
N LEU A 143 14.13 -15.87 -15.80
CA LEU A 143 13.93 -14.43 -15.95
C LEU A 143 15.05 -13.59 -15.31
N ALA A 144 15.98 -14.17 -14.55
CA ALA A 144 16.93 -13.40 -13.75
C ALA A 144 17.69 -12.35 -14.58
N SER A 145 18.24 -12.70 -15.76
CA SER A 145 18.96 -11.74 -16.61
C SER A 145 18.09 -10.66 -17.24
N LYS A 146 16.78 -10.79 -17.19
CA LYS A 146 15.77 -9.83 -17.70
C LYS A 146 14.89 -9.25 -16.60
N LEU A 147 15.32 -9.38 -15.34
CA LEU A 147 14.58 -8.95 -14.15
C LEU A 147 15.19 -7.68 -13.55
N LEU A 148 14.32 -6.74 -13.20
CA LEU A 148 14.65 -5.56 -12.43
C LEU A 148 14.09 -5.71 -11.02
N LEU A 149 14.94 -5.98 -10.03
CA LEU A 149 14.58 -6.03 -8.60
C LEU A 149 14.80 -4.66 -7.97
N MET A 150 13.77 -4.11 -7.30
CA MET A 150 13.81 -2.76 -6.74
C MET A 150 13.35 -2.76 -5.29
N GLY A 151 13.92 -1.84 -4.49
CA GLY A 151 13.53 -1.68 -3.08
C GLY A 151 14.04 -2.75 -2.13
N CYS A 152 15.00 -3.56 -2.59
CA CYS A 152 15.50 -4.73 -1.86
C CYS A 152 16.35 -4.41 -0.63
N ALA A 153 16.85 -3.18 -0.47
CA ALA A 153 17.82 -2.86 0.60
C ALA A 153 17.33 -1.84 1.63
N THR A 154 16.03 -1.67 1.77
CA THR A 154 15.55 -1.09 3.01
C THR A 154 15.83 -2.11 4.12
N LYS A 155 16.62 -1.72 5.11
CA LYS A 155 16.98 -2.44 6.33
C LYS A 155 16.51 -3.91 6.37
N ILE A 156 17.44 -4.82 6.08
CA ILE A 156 17.20 -6.26 6.24
C ILE A 156 17.33 -6.57 7.74
N TYR A 157 16.28 -7.05 8.36
CA TYR A 157 16.31 -7.51 9.73
C TYR A 157 16.97 -8.89 9.83
N ASP A 158 17.53 -9.23 10.98
CA ASP A 158 18.22 -10.51 11.13
C ASP A 158 17.32 -11.72 10.87
N SER A 159 16.04 -11.62 11.22
CA SER A 159 15.01 -12.64 10.91
C SER A 159 14.72 -12.79 9.41
N GLU A 160 15.08 -11.83 8.58
CA GLU A 160 14.84 -11.82 7.13
C GLU A 160 16.12 -12.10 6.33
N ARG A 161 17.29 -12.14 6.98
CA ARG A 161 18.60 -12.27 6.35
C ARG A 161 18.71 -13.51 5.47
N ALA A 162 18.33 -14.68 6.00
CA ALA A 162 18.38 -15.92 5.25
C ALA A 162 17.52 -15.88 3.98
N TYR A 163 16.35 -15.24 4.05
CA TYR A 163 15.50 -15.05 2.88
C TYR A 163 16.12 -14.09 1.87
N ALA A 164 16.71 -12.99 2.34
CA ALA A 164 17.40 -12.03 1.49
C ALA A 164 18.58 -12.68 0.75
N ASP A 165 19.40 -13.49 1.44
CA ASP A 165 20.53 -14.21 0.86
C ASP A 165 20.07 -15.21 -0.19
N MET A 166 18.97 -15.90 0.07
CA MET A 166 18.34 -16.79 -0.91
C MET A 166 17.93 -16.01 -2.17
N VAL A 167 17.27 -14.86 -2.04
CA VAL A 167 16.85 -14.04 -3.18
C VAL A 167 18.04 -13.52 -3.96
N TYR A 168 19.06 -13.00 -3.30
CA TYR A 168 20.27 -12.51 -3.97
C TYR A 168 21.03 -13.62 -4.71
N THR A 169 21.14 -14.80 -4.11
CA THR A 169 21.76 -15.96 -4.77
C THR A 169 20.96 -16.42 -5.97
N ARG A 170 19.64 -16.59 -5.81
CA ARG A 170 18.75 -17.07 -6.86
C ARG A 170 18.68 -16.14 -8.07
N TYR A 171 18.76 -14.83 -7.84
CA TYR A 171 18.65 -13.80 -8.89
C TYR A 171 19.92 -12.99 -9.07
N ALA A 172 21.08 -13.62 -8.91
CA ALA A 172 22.39 -12.95 -9.04
C ALA A 172 22.58 -12.26 -10.39
N ALA A 173 21.94 -12.73 -11.46
CA ALA A 173 21.98 -12.12 -12.79
C ALA A 173 20.96 -10.94 -12.96
N ALA A 174 20.10 -10.67 -11.96
CA ALA A 174 19.14 -9.59 -12.04
C ALA A 174 19.79 -8.22 -11.86
N ARG A 175 19.18 -7.21 -12.45
CA ARG A 175 19.56 -5.82 -12.14
C ARG A 175 18.91 -5.43 -10.81
N ILE A 176 19.73 -5.28 -9.79
CA ILE A 176 19.28 -4.90 -8.44
C ILE A 176 19.41 -3.39 -8.27
N VAL A 177 18.31 -2.73 -7.83
CA VAL A 177 18.27 -1.33 -7.41
C VAL A 177 17.88 -1.32 -5.93
N PRO A 178 18.86 -1.29 -5.02
CA PRO A 178 18.62 -1.52 -3.60
C PRO A 178 17.76 -0.44 -2.96
N THR A 179 18.06 0.82 -3.24
CA THR A 179 17.30 1.98 -2.77
C THR A 179 17.09 2.98 -3.92
N PHE A 180 15.97 3.66 -3.91
CA PHE A 180 15.70 4.72 -4.88
C PHE A 180 14.80 5.80 -4.24
N SER A 181 14.96 7.04 -4.68
CA SER A 181 14.00 8.09 -4.36
C SER A 181 12.74 7.91 -5.22
N GLY A 182 11.57 8.19 -4.64
CA GLY A 182 10.32 8.16 -5.41
C GLY A 182 10.33 9.02 -6.68
N ALA A 183 11.22 10.03 -6.78
CA ALA A 183 11.39 10.84 -7.98
C ALA A 183 11.98 10.04 -9.17
N ARG A 184 12.77 9.00 -8.89
CA ARG A 184 13.46 8.20 -9.92
C ARG A 184 12.73 6.90 -10.29
N ILE A 185 11.64 6.59 -9.62
CA ILE A 185 10.93 5.32 -9.81
C ILE A 185 10.46 5.15 -11.27
N SER A 186 9.92 6.22 -11.87
CA SER A 186 9.47 6.21 -13.27
C SER A 186 10.60 5.92 -14.26
N GLU A 187 11.83 6.39 -13.98
CA GLU A 187 13.00 6.13 -14.83
C GLU A 187 13.38 4.65 -14.86
N TYR A 188 13.30 3.98 -13.70
CA TYR A 188 13.55 2.54 -13.60
C TYR A 188 12.42 1.74 -14.22
N LEU A 189 11.17 2.03 -13.88
CA LEU A 189 10.01 1.32 -14.38
C LEU A 189 9.84 1.46 -15.90
N ALA A 190 10.18 2.61 -16.46
CA ALA A 190 10.17 2.81 -17.92
C ALA A 190 11.05 1.82 -18.69
N ARG A 191 11.96 1.10 -18.01
CA ARG A 191 12.86 0.10 -18.60
C ARG A 191 12.34 -1.34 -18.53
N ALA A 192 11.19 -1.56 -17.91
CA ALA A 192 10.55 -2.88 -17.82
C ALA A 192 9.32 -2.97 -18.75
N LYS A 193 8.91 -4.19 -19.10
CA LYS A 193 7.74 -4.46 -19.94
C LYS A 193 6.48 -4.70 -19.10
N CYS A 194 6.60 -5.31 -17.92
CA CYS A 194 5.52 -5.48 -16.96
C CYS A 194 6.01 -5.36 -15.51
N GLY A 195 5.08 -5.21 -14.57
CA GLY A 195 5.30 -5.27 -13.14
C GLY A 195 4.85 -6.60 -12.54
N LEU A 196 5.50 -7.07 -11.48
CA LEU A 196 5.09 -8.23 -10.70
C LEU A 196 4.45 -7.81 -9.38
N VAL A 197 3.35 -8.47 -8.99
CA VAL A 197 2.69 -8.25 -7.70
C VAL A 197 2.37 -9.62 -7.10
N LEU A 198 3.31 -10.18 -6.34
CA LEU A 198 3.31 -11.58 -5.92
C LEU A 198 2.98 -11.78 -4.44
N SER A 199 2.77 -10.72 -3.65
CA SER A 199 2.49 -10.81 -2.21
C SER A 199 1.25 -11.65 -1.92
N ALA A 200 1.32 -12.48 -0.87
CA ALA A 200 0.18 -13.30 -0.44
C ALA A 200 -0.89 -12.49 0.31
N ARG A 201 -0.50 -11.39 0.94
CA ARG A 201 -1.39 -10.52 1.75
C ARG A 201 -0.97 -9.08 1.54
N GLU A 202 -1.95 -8.21 1.20
CA GLU A 202 -1.68 -6.78 1.00
C GLU A 202 -3.00 -5.99 0.89
N GLY A 203 -3.23 -5.05 1.80
CA GLY A 203 -4.42 -4.18 1.77
C GLY A 203 -4.39 -3.25 0.57
N ALA A 204 -3.26 -2.57 0.35
CA ALA A 204 -3.05 -1.70 -0.80
C ALA A 204 -1.58 -1.74 -1.24
N SER A 205 -1.33 -2.26 -2.42
CA SER A 205 0.01 -2.32 -3.00
C SER A 205 0.35 -1.02 -3.70
N PHE A 206 1.21 -0.18 -3.14
CA PHE A 206 1.67 1.03 -3.83
C PHE A 206 2.36 0.68 -5.14
N CYS A 207 3.17 -0.38 -5.17
CA CYS A 207 3.94 -0.75 -6.36
C CYS A 207 3.04 -1.11 -7.55
N SER A 208 1.88 -1.74 -7.35
CA SER A 208 0.95 -2.03 -8.46
C SER A 208 0.45 -0.74 -9.11
N SER A 209 0.05 0.24 -8.29
CA SER A 209 -0.41 1.54 -8.79
C SER A 209 0.72 2.34 -9.45
N GLU A 210 1.95 2.24 -8.93
CA GLU A 210 3.14 2.83 -9.56
C GLU A 210 3.43 2.20 -10.92
N TYR A 211 3.24 0.87 -11.06
CA TYR A 211 3.36 0.19 -12.36
C TYR A 211 2.35 0.74 -13.36
N PHE A 212 1.06 0.72 -13.03
CA PHE A 212 0.01 1.22 -13.93
C PHE A 212 0.22 2.69 -14.30
N LEU A 213 0.53 3.54 -13.32
CA LEU A 213 0.83 4.96 -13.57
C LEU A 213 2.04 5.17 -14.49
N CYS A 214 3.05 4.29 -14.41
CA CYS A 214 4.21 4.29 -15.30
C CYS A 214 3.94 3.56 -16.63
N GLY A 215 2.70 3.07 -16.84
CA GLY A 215 2.28 2.41 -18.08
C GLY A 215 2.76 0.97 -18.24
N LEU A 216 2.95 0.25 -17.11
CA LEU A 216 3.27 -1.17 -17.09
C LEU A 216 2.02 -1.98 -16.76
N PRO A 217 1.65 -2.97 -17.59
CA PRO A 217 0.70 -3.99 -17.21
C PRO A 217 1.29 -4.86 -16.10
N VAL A 218 0.47 -5.64 -15.40
CA VAL A 218 0.84 -6.38 -14.21
C VAL A 218 0.62 -7.89 -14.38
N VAL A 219 1.52 -8.69 -13.84
CA VAL A 219 1.30 -10.09 -13.52
C VAL A 219 1.03 -10.18 -12.03
N ASP A 220 -0.11 -10.73 -11.66
CA ASP A 220 -0.65 -10.79 -10.31
C ASP A 220 -0.89 -12.24 -9.89
N THR A 221 -0.77 -12.53 -8.60
CA THR A 221 -1.12 -13.83 -8.02
C THR A 221 -2.17 -13.64 -6.92
N PRO A 222 -3.00 -14.64 -6.59
CA PRO A 222 -4.01 -14.50 -5.54
C PRO A 222 -3.43 -13.98 -4.23
N ALA A 223 -4.16 -13.04 -3.59
CA ALA A 223 -3.81 -12.44 -2.31
C ALA A 223 -5.04 -12.14 -1.46
N LEU A 224 -4.83 -12.02 -0.15
CA LEU A 224 -5.79 -11.42 0.76
C LEU A 224 -5.59 -9.91 0.79
N GLY A 225 -6.71 -9.16 0.86
CA GLY A 225 -6.74 -7.70 0.95
C GLY A 225 -7.11 -6.98 -0.34
N GLY A 226 -7.36 -5.68 -0.22
CA GLY A 226 -7.96 -4.83 -1.25
C GLY A 226 -7.05 -4.39 -2.41
N ARG A 227 -5.81 -4.91 -2.50
CA ARG A 227 -4.81 -4.40 -3.47
C ARG A 227 -5.29 -4.37 -4.93
N SER A 228 -6.21 -5.27 -5.31
CA SER A 228 -6.71 -5.39 -6.69
C SER A 228 -7.89 -4.45 -7.02
N VAL A 229 -8.43 -3.73 -6.05
CA VAL A 229 -9.60 -2.85 -6.25
C VAL A 229 -9.34 -1.77 -7.31
N LEU A 230 -8.11 -1.26 -7.39
CA LEU A 230 -7.73 -0.28 -8.41
C LEU A 230 -7.10 -0.91 -9.66
N TYR A 231 -7.24 -2.21 -9.88
CA TYR A 231 -6.66 -2.85 -11.06
C TYR A 231 -7.54 -2.61 -12.30
N PRO A 232 -6.98 -2.09 -13.40
CA PRO A 232 -7.64 -2.14 -14.71
C PRO A 232 -7.48 -3.57 -15.25
N GLU A 233 -8.60 -4.32 -15.27
CA GLU A 233 -8.62 -5.77 -15.51
C GLU A 233 -7.96 -6.16 -16.84
N GLU A 234 -8.14 -5.34 -17.88
CA GLU A 234 -7.56 -5.54 -19.22
C GLU A 234 -6.01 -5.47 -19.25
N PHE A 235 -5.39 -4.97 -18.19
CA PHE A 235 -3.94 -4.85 -18.06
C PHE A 235 -3.37 -5.70 -16.92
N VAL A 236 -4.13 -6.73 -16.50
CA VAL A 236 -3.70 -7.67 -15.46
C VAL A 236 -3.76 -9.09 -15.97
N GLN A 237 -2.69 -9.83 -15.76
CA GLN A 237 -2.66 -11.29 -15.88
C GLN A 237 -2.67 -11.89 -14.47
N SER A 238 -3.85 -12.27 -13.99
CA SER A 238 -3.97 -13.05 -12.75
C SER A 238 -3.61 -14.50 -13.04
N VAL A 239 -2.59 -15.00 -12.34
CA VAL A 239 -2.03 -16.32 -12.57
C VAL A 239 -1.90 -17.09 -11.26
N ASP A 240 -1.81 -18.43 -11.36
CA ASP A 240 -1.55 -19.26 -10.19
C ASP A 240 -0.22 -18.91 -9.51
N SER A 241 -0.15 -19.20 -8.20
CA SER A 241 1.05 -18.95 -7.39
C SER A 241 2.16 -19.99 -7.65
N THR A 242 2.55 -20.12 -8.92
CA THR A 242 3.66 -20.99 -9.35
C THR A 242 4.65 -20.20 -10.23
N PRO A 243 5.94 -20.57 -10.22
CA PRO A 243 6.92 -19.93 -11.10
C PRO A 243 6.57 -20.07 -12.58
N GLU A 244 6.00 -21.19 -12.98
CA GLU A 244 5.60 -21.48 -14.36
C GLU A 244 4.51 -20.50 -14.80
N SER A 245 3.45 -20.36 -14.00
CA SER A 245 2.32 -19.48 -14.31
C SER A 245 2.74 -18.01 -14.33
N VAL A 246 3.59 -17.58 -13.38
CA VAL A 246 4.18 -16.22 -13.39
C VAL A 246 5.01 -16.00 -14.66
N GLY A 247 5.79 -17.00 -15.08
CA GLY A 247 6.57 -16.95 -16.32
C GLY A 247 5.71 -16.75 -17.55
N LEU A 248 4.61 -17.50 -17.67
CA LEU A 248 3.64 -17.37 -18.78
C LEU A 248 2.97 -15.99 -18.79
N GLY A 249 2.61 -15.44 -17.63
CA GLY A 249 2.07 -14.09 -17.51
C GLY A 249 3.06 -13.03 -17.99
N VAL A 250 4.34 -13.16 -17.65
CA VAL A 250 5.40 -12.26 -18.14
C VAL A 250 5.56 -12.38 -19.66
N GLU A 251 5.61 -13.60 -20.20
CA GLU A 251 5.72 -13.85 -21.63
C GLU A 251 4.54 -13.26 -22.41
N HIS A 252 3.33 -13.32 -21.85
CA HIS A 252 2.16 -12.65 -22.44
C HIS A 252 2.42 -11.15 -22.61
N TRP A 253 2.83 -10.44 -21.57
CA TRP A 253 3.08 -8.98 -21.65
C TRP A 253 4.29 -8.62 -22.49
N VAL A 254 5.31 -9.47 -22.55
CA VAL A 254 6.46 -9.28 -23.46
C VAL A 254 6.03 -9.31 -24.92
N ARG A 255 5.04 -10.13 -25.28
CA ARG A 255 4.49 -10.23 -26.64
C ARG A 255 3.48 -9.12 -26.94
N THR A 256 2.52 -8.89 -26.04
CA THR A 256 1.37 -7.99 -26.25
C THR A 256 1.77 -6.52 -26.29
N ARG A 257 2.65 -6.09 -25.38
CA ARG A 257 3.18 -4.72 -25.29
C ARG A 257 2.11 -3.63 -25.40
N PRO A 258 1.18 -3.52 -24.46
CA PRO A 258 0.12 -2.52 -24.53
C PRO A 258 0.70 -1.10 -24.57
N ASN A 259 -0.09 -0.17 -25.13
CA ASN A 259 0.26 1.24 -25.11
C ASN A 259 0.32 1.74 -23.65
N PRO A 260 1.47 2.27 -23.17
CA PRO A 260 1.64 2.69 -21.79
C PRO A 260 0.69 3.77 -21.33
N TRP A 261 0.26 4.65 -22.24
CA TRP A 261 -0.68 5.71 -21.89
C TRP A 261 -2.12 5.18 -21.70
N LEU A 262 -2.50 4.08 -22.39
CA LEU A 262 -3.78 3.40 -22.17
C LEU A 262 -3.78 2.70 -20.81
N VAL A 263 -2.71 1.99 -20.46
CA VAL A 263 -2.55 1.36 -19.12
C VAL A 263 -2.71 2.41 -18.01
N ARG A 264 -2.04 3.55 -18.18
CA ARG A 264 -2.15 4.67 -17.23
C ARG A 264 -3.56 5.24 -17.16
N ALA A 265 -4.19 5.50 -18.30
CA ALA A 265 -5.53 6.09 -18.35
C ALA A 265 -6.56 5.20 -17.65
N ALA A 266 -6.50 3.91 -17.88
CA ALA A 266 -7.38 2.93 -17.23
C ALA A 266 -7.25 2.92 -15.70
N TRP A 267 -6.02 3.01 -15.18
CA TRP A 267 -5.82 3.13 -13.74
C TRP A 267 -6.37 4.45 -13.17
N LEU A 268 -6.19 5.55 -13.87
CA LEU A 268 -6.73 6.86 -13.44
C LEU A 268 -8.26 6.84 -13.35
N GLU A 269 -8.93 6.13 -14.27
CA GLU A 269 -10.39 5.92 -14.21
C GLU A 269 -10.80 5.08 -12.98
N LYS A 270 -10.07 4.02 -12.65
CA LYS A 270 -10.33 3.22 -11.43
C LYS A 270 -10.09 4.04 -10.15
N ALA A 271 -9.12 4.94 -10.13
CA ALA A 271 -8.80 5.77 -8.96
C ALA A 271 -9.77 6.96 -8.78
N ARG A 272 -10.46 7.40 -9.84
CA ARG A 272 -11.33 8.58 -9.82
C ARG A 272 -12.45 8.50 -8.77
N PRO A 273 -13.27 7.44 -8.67
CA PRO A 273 -14.33 7.36 -7.66
C PRO A 273 -13.82 7.51 -6.22
N HIS A 274 -12.65 6.94 -5.92
CA HIS A 274 -12.05 7.04 -4.59
C HIS A 274 -11.53 8.46 -4.29
N ARG A 275 -11.05 9.20 -5.30
CA ARG A 275 -10.67 10.62 -5.17
C ARG A 275 -11.90 11.50 -4.94
N GLU A 276 -12.99 11.22 -5.66
CA GLU A 276 -14.28 11.89 -5.51
C GLU A 276 -14.89 11.63 -4.13
N ALA A 277 -14.87 10.36 -3.66
CA ALA A 277 -15.31 9.97 -2.31
C ALA A 277 -14.50 10.69 -1.22
N PHE A 278 -13.18 10.82 -1.38
CA PHE A 278 -12.36 11.59 -0.46
C PHE A 278 -12.71 13.08 -0.47
N ALA A 279 -12.92 13.66 -1.65
CA ALA A 279 -13.32 15.08 -1.77
C ALA A 279 -14.69 15.33 -1.11
N ALA A 280 -15.65 14.43 -1.31
CA ALA A 280 -16.96 14.48 -0.66
C ALA A 280 -16.85 14.38 0.87
N LEU A 281 -16.03 13.43 1.38
CA LEU A 281 -15.77 13.30 2.80
C LEU A 281 -15.15 14.58 3.39
N MET A 282 -14.17 15.18 2.72
CA MET A 282 -13.57 16.42 3.19
C MET A 282 -14.55 17.60 3.15
N HIS A 283 -15.47 17.62 2.18
CA HIS A 283 -16.54 18.61 2.13
C HIS A 283 -17.53 18.40 3.30
N GLU A 284 -17.98 17.16 3.54
CA GLU A 284 -18.82 16.79 4.71
C GLU A 284 -18.20 17.30 6.02
N LEU A 285 -16.92 17.03 6.21
CA LEU A 285 -16.22 17.33 7.46
C LEU A 285 -15.89 18.82 7.65
N THR A 286 -15.64 19.56 6.57
CA THR A 286 -15.07 20.92 6.68
C THR A 286 -15.92 22.02 6.04
N GLY A 287 -16.97 21.68 5.30
CA GLY A 287 -17.74 22.61 4.47
C GLY A 287 -16.95 23.21 3.29
N ARG A 288 -15.76 22.69 2.99
CA ARG A 288 -14.86 23.22 1.95
C ARG A 288 -14.67 22.23 0.81
N ASN A 289 -14.67 22.74 -0.41
CA ASN A 289 -14.33 21.93 -1.57
C ASN A 289 -12.83 21.61 -1.58
N CYS A 290 -12.50 20.34 -1.52
CA CYS A 290 -11.14 19.86 -1.68
C CYS A 290 -10.90 19.58 -3.17
N SER A 291 -10.37 20.56 -3.92
CA SER A 291 -10.19 20.45 -5.37
C SER A 291 -9.10 19.47 -5.79
N ARG A 292 -8.26 19.00 -4.87
CA ARG A 292 -7.21 18.00 -5.12
C ARG A 292 -6.98 17.16 -3.89
N PRO A 293 -6.97 15.81 -4.03
CA PRO A 293 -6.54 14.95 -2.93
C PRO A 293 -5.11 15.30 -2.53
N PRO A 294 -4.81 15.36 -1.23
CA PRO A 294 -3.49 15.72 -0.77
C PRO A 294 -2.50 14.59 -1.10
N HIS A 295 -1.76 14.73 -2.19
CA HIS A 295 -0.69 13.79 -2.56
C HIS A 295 0.32 13.51 -1.41
N LYS A 296 0.33 14.37 -0.39
CA LYS A 296 1.09 14.16 0.85
C LYS A 296 0.67 12.91 1.62
N LEU A 297 -0.57 12.41 1.46
CA LEU A 297 -1.02 11.19 2.11
C LEU A 297 -0.32 9.93 1.54
N ALA A 298 -0.08 9.91 0.24
CA ALA A 298 0.62 8.79 -0.41
C ALA A 298 2.14 8.75 -0.17
N LEU A 299 2.74 9.85 0.30
CA LEU A 299 4.18 9.95 0.52
C LEU A 299 4.61 9.46 1.91
N ARG A 300 3.68 9.12 2.77
CA ARG A 300 3.96 8.58 4.09
C ARG A 300 3.88 7.07 4.04
N THR A 301 4.99 6.44 3.67
CA THR A 301 5.20 5.07 4.11
C THR A 301 5.43 5.12 5.62
N PRO A 302 4.77 4.27 6.41
CA PRO A 302 5.10 4.08 7.81
C PRO A 302 6.61 3.84 7.92
N HIS A 303 7.24 4.35 8.98
CA HIS A 303 8.67 4.15 9.19
C HIS A 303 9.00 2.66 9.08
N PRO A 304 10.03 2.22 8.35
CA PRO A 304 10.31 0.80 8.12
C PRO A 304 10.39 -0.04 9.40
N ASP A 305 10.79 0.55 10.51
CA ASP A 305 10.84 -0.12 11.81
C ASP A 305 9.46 -0.50 12.40
N ILE A 306 8.37 0.07 11.88
CA ILE A 306 7.01 -0.20 12.36
C ILE A 306 6.48 -1.54 11.84
N PHE A 307 6.78 -1.86 10.58
CA PHE A 307 6.32 -3.12 9.97
C PHE A 307 6.90 -4.35 10.66
N HIS A 308 8.05 -4.22 11.32
CA HIS A 308 8.74 -5.37 11.90
C HIS A 308 8.15 -5.81 13.25
N SER A 309 7.85 -4.89 14.15
CA SER A 309 7.31 -5.25 15.48
C SER A 309 5.89 -5.81 15.41
N PHE A 310 5.07 -5.30 14.48
CA PHE A 310 3.67 -5.70 14.35
C PHE A 310 3.50 -7.02 13.57
N ALA A 311 4.23 -7.19 12.45
CA ALA A 311 4.17 -8.43 11.68
C ALA A 311 4.64 -9.64 12.51
N ILE A 312 5.65 -9.48 13.36
CA ILE A 312 6.12 -10.54 14.25
C ILE A 312 5.14 -10.79 15.39
N GLN A 313 4.63 -9.77 16.04
CA GLN A 313 3.67 -9.96 17.16
C GLN A 313 2.33 -10.53 16.68
N SER A 314 1.79 -10.02 15.56
CA SER A 314 0.56 -10.58 14.97
C SER A 314 0.79 -11.99 14.41
N TYR A 315 1.92 -12.26 13.77
CA TYR A 315 2.28 -13.60 13.30
C TYR A 315 2.49 -14.60 14.45
N LEU A 316 3.14 -14.19 15.53
CA LEU A 316 3.34 -15.02 16.73
C LEU A 316 2.05 -15.21 17.51
N ALA A 317 1.17 -14.20 17.59
CA ALA A 317 -0.15 -14.32 18.20
C ALA A 317 -1.06 -15.28 17.40
N VAL A 318 -1.09 -15.17 16.08
CA VAL A 318 -1.84 -16.07 15.19
C VAL A 318 -1.25 -17.49 15.23
N LYS A 319 0.08 -17.64 15.26
CA LYS A 319 0.73 -18.95 15.39
C LYS A 319 0.44 -19.62 16.73
N ALA A 320 0.37 -18.85 17.83
CA ALA A 320 0.01 -19.35 19.15
C ALA A 320 -1.47 -19.79 19.27
N ILE A 321 -2.35 -19.27 18.41
CA ILE A 321 -3.78 -19.65 18.35
C ILE A 321 -3.96 -20.91 17.49
N ILE A 322 -3.15 -21.11 16.44
CA ILE A 322 -3.23 -22.28 15.52
C ILE A 322 -2.55 -23.51 16.12
N THR A 323 -1.67 -23.35 17.11
CA THR A 323 -0.95 -24.46 17.77
C THR A 323 -1.54 -24.87 19.12
N LYS A 324 -2.70 -24.36 19.49
CA LYS A 324 -3.59 -24.83 20.57
C LYS A 324 -4.84 -25.43 19.96
#